data_e26634a36447e3ab72a8f2c29cda6631
#
_entry.id   e26634a36447e3ab72a8f2c29cda6631
#
_cell.length_a   1.000
_cell.length_b   1.000
_cell.length_c   1.000
_cell.angle_alpha   90.00
_cell.angle_beta   90.00
_cell.angle_gamma   90.00
#
_symmetry.space_group_name_H-M   'P 1'
#
loop_
_entity.id
_entity.type
_entity.pdbx_description
1 polymer ?
#
loop_
_entity_poly.entity_id
_entity_poly.type
_entity_poly.pdbx_seq_one_letter_code
_entity_poly.pdbx_strand_id
1 'polypeptide(L)'
;MNDATEIYILKKRIAYLESLLSAHNISFDAPDVPSSQSIIVPISAVISPTHARFFYSLFHGRSDVYAKRAVMKNGKAGYFPVCENLWRYGVCPKADRQKVKCASCPNRSWAPLNQRALMAHLTGEKSDGSDVIGIYPLLPDDTCRFLVFDFDDHEASPCTVWQEDVDALRQICSQNSVPCYVERSRSGSGAHVWLFFDAPIPAELARRFGSTLLTKGAESVNLKDFKTYDRMLPAQEQFARGWSWQPDCAAAAGAGASAGQ
;
A
#
# COMPACT_ATOMS: atom_id res chain seq x y z
N MET A 1 33.47 -6.75 -3.06
CA MET A 1 33.86 -7.93 -3.88
C MET A 1 32.86 -7.95 -5.03
N ASN A 2 33.29 -8.27 -6.26
CA ASN A 2 32.42 -8.20 -7.43
C ASN A 2 31.47 -9.42 -7.41
N ASP A 3 30.15 -9.24 -7.59
CA ASP A 3 29.14 -10.31 -7.56
C ASP A 3 29.50 -11.54 -8.41
N ALA A 4 30.18 -11.32 -9.55
CA ALA A 4 30.67 -12.39 -10.40
C ALA A 4 31.73 -13.29 -9.71
N THR A 5 32.55 -12.72 -8.84
CA THR A 5 33.57 -13.45 -8.07
C THR A 5 32.93 -14.29 -6.98
N GLU A 6 31.92 -13.75 -6.31
CA GLU A 6 31.17 -14.46 -5.27
C GLU A 6 30.37 -15.64 -5.83
N ILE A 7 29.66 -15.42 -6.94
CA ILE A 7 28.95 -16.49 -7.67
C ILE A 7 29.92 -17.60 -8.10
N TYR A 8 31.12 -17.25 -8.58
CA TYR A 8 32.12 -18.24 -8.96
C TYR A 8 32.58 -19.08 -7.77
N ILE A 9 32.84 -18.44 -6.62
CA ILE A 9 33.26 -19.12 -5.38
C ILE A 9 32.17 -20.05 -4.90
N LEU A 10 30.91 -19.60 -4.89
CA LEU A 10 29.77 -20.41 -4.49
C LEU A 10 29.55 -21.62 -5.38
N LYS A 11 29.64 -21.46 -6.70
CA LYS A 11 29.56 -22.58 -7.66
C LYS A 11 30.66 -23.63 -7.43
N LYS A 12 31.92 -23.19 -7.19
CA LYS A 12 33.00 -24.13 -6.84
C LYS A 12 32.74 -24.86 -5.53
N ARG A 13 32.17 -24.15 -4.53
CA ARG A 13 31.84 -24.78 -3.23
C ARG A 13 30.75 -25.81 -3.38
N ILE A 14 29.70 -25.53 -4.16
CA ILE A 14 28.62 -26.46 -4.47
C ILE A 14 29.18 -27.72 -5.13
N ALA A 15 29.95 -27.57 -6.22
CA ALA A 15 30.55 -28.71 -6.92
C ALA A 15 31.44 -29.58 -6.01
N TYR A 16 32.17 -28.97 -5.09
CA TYR A 16 32.98 -29.71 -4.10
C TYR A 16 32.10 -30.48 -3.13
N LEU A 17 31.03 -29.88 -2.62
CA LEU A 17 30.10 -30.56 -1.70
C LEU A 17 29.37 -31.73 -2.39
N GLU A 18 28.92 -31.55 -3.63
CA GLU A 18 28.32 -32.59 -4.46
C GLU A 18 29.27 -33.76 -4.68
N SER A 19 30.57 -33.50 -4.91
CA SER A 19 31.57 -34.54 -5.06
C SER A 19 31.78 -35.34 -3.77
N LEU A 20 31.74 -34.69 -2.60
CA LEU A 20 31.82 -35.38 -1.30
C LEU A 20 30.58 -36.23 -1.04
N LEU A 21 29.39 -35.73 -1.30
CA LEU A 21 28.15 -36.46 -1.15
C LEU A 21 28.14 -37.71 -2.04
N SER A 22 28.56 -37.56 -3.31
CA SER A 22 28.70 -38.70 -4.24
C SER A 22 29.72 -39.74 -3.75
N ALA A 23 30.86 -39.28 -3.21
CA ALA A 23 31.88 -40.18 -2.68
C ALA A 23 31.40 -41.00 -1.47
N HIS A 24 30.41 -40.52 -0.74
CA HIS A 24 29.78 -41.18 0.40
C HIS A 24 28.44 -41.87 0.08
N ASN A 25 28.08 -41.98 -1.21
CA ASN A 25 26.80 -42.52 -1.68
C ASN A 25 25.57 -41.86 -1.03
N ILE A 26 25.67 -40.57 -0.74
CA ILE A 26 24.57 -39.74 -0.22
C ILE A 26 23.88 -39.08 -1.43
N SER A 27 22.62 -39.39 -1.64
CA SER A 27 21.83 -38.71 -2.66
C SER A 27 21.65 -37.24 -2.28
N PHE A 28 22.00 -36.35 -3.19
CA PHE A 28 21.85 -34.88 -3.05
C PHE A 28 20.94 -34.29 -4.14
N ASP A 29 20.31 -35.14 -4.94
CA ASP A 29 19.24 -34.68 -5.81
C ASP A 29 18.18 -34.08 -4.91
N ALA A 30 17.94 -32.77 -5.10
CA ALA A 30 16.85 -32.12 -4.41
C ALA A 30 15.60 -32.95 -4.71
N PRO A 31 14.81 -33.35 -3.67
CA PRO A 31 13.52 -33.94 -3.94
C PRO A 31 12.85 -33.01 -4.94
N ASP A 32 12.32 -33.59 -6.05
CA ASP A 32 11.62 -32.83 -7.07
C ASP A 32 10.71 -31.83 -6.36
N VAL A 33 11.27 -30.64 -6.10
CA VAL A 33 10.44 -29.50 -5.79
C VAL A 33 9.70 -29.33 -7.10
N PRO A 34 8.40 -29.65 -7.14
CA PRO A 34 7.64 -29.45 -8.34
C PRO A 34 7.98 -28.03 -8.74
N SER A 35 8.62 -27.89 -9.92
CA SER A 35 8.98 -26.57 -10.43
C SER A 35 7.80 -25.70 -10.03
N SER A 36 8.05 -24.64 -9.28
CA SER A 36 6.98 -23.71 -8.94
C SER A 36 6.52 -23.16 -10.27
N GLN A 37 5.83 -23.99 -11.01
CA GLN A 37 4.77 -23.49 -11.85
C GLN A 37 4.00 -22.68 -10.86
N SER A 38 4.24 -21.37 -10.90
CA SER A 38 3.34 -20.42 -10.34
C SER A 38 1.99 -20.94 -10.78
N ILE A 39 1.30 -21.65 -9.89
CA ILE A 39 -0.10 -21.93 -10.08
C ILE A 39 -0.64 -20.53 -10.02
N ILE A 40 -0.66 -19.89 -11.19
CA ILE A 40 -1.55 -18.78 -11.45
C ILE A 40 -2.90 -19.44 -11.34
N VAL A 41 -3.33 -19.66 -10.10
CA VAL A 41 -4.74 -19.83 -9.83
C VAL A 41 -5.29 -18.52 -10.35
N PRO A 42 -6.01 -18.53 -11.48
CA PRO A 42 -6.75 -17.35 -11.83
C PRO A 42 -7.64 -17.14 -10.61
N ILE A 43 -7.31 -16.13 -9.79
CA ILE A 43 -8.17 -15.70 -8.72
C ILE A 43 -9.34 -14.99 -9.42
N SER A 44 -10.12 -15.78 -10.11
CA SER A 44 -11.52 -15.56 -10.34
C SER A 44 -12.25 -15.91 -9.06
N ALA A 45 -11.69 -15.48 -7.93
CA ALA A 45 -12.39 -15.54 -6.67
C ALA A 45 -13.55 -14.58 -6.82
N VAL A 46 -14.74 -15.14 -6.94
CA VAL A 46 -15.98 -14.35 -6.94
C VAL A 46 -15.97 -13.55 -5.64
N ILE A 47 -15.65 -12.26 -5.75
CA ILE A 47 -15.62 -11.36 -4.61
C ILE A 47 -17.03 -11.27 -4.08
N SER A 48 -17.24 -11.80 -2.88
CA SER A 48 -18.53 -11.78 -2.20
C SER A 48 -18.68 -10.54 -1.32
N PRO A 49 -19.91 -10.16 -0.97
CA PRO A 49 -20.15 -9.12 0.05
C PRO A 49 -19.46 -9.40 1.39
N THR A 50 -19.24 -10.66 1.73
CA THR A 50 -18.51 -11.05 2.94
C THR A 50 -17.04 -10.72 2.84
N HIS A 51 -16.41 -10.95 1.67
CA HIS A 51 -15.04 -10.55 1.42
C HIS A 51 -14.89 -9.03 1.52
N ALA A 52 -15.83 -8.27 0.97
CA ALA A 52 -15.81 -6.82 1.08
C ALA A 52 -15.94 -6.32 2.52
N ARG A 53 -16.79 -6.94 3.34
CA ARG A 53 -16.90 -6.60 4.77
C ARG A 53 -15.64 -6.93 5.55
N PHE A 54 -15.03 -8.09 5.28
CA PHE A 54 -13.76 -8.48 5.90
C PHE A 54 -12.64 -7.50 5.52
N PHE A 55 -12.52 -7.19 4.24
CA PHE A 55 -11.57 -6.19 3.75
C PHE A 55 -11.75 -4.84 4.45
N TYR A 56 -12.98 -4.35 4.53
CA TYR A 56 -13.27 -3.08 5.21
C TYR A 56 -12.98 -3.13 6.71
N SER A 57 -13.10 -4.27 7.36
CA SER A 57 -12.77 -4.38 8.79
C SER A 57 -11.27 -4.18 9.06
N LEU A 58 -10.40 -4.51 8.11
CA LEU A 58 -8.96 -4.26 8.18
C LEU A 58 -8.63 -2.81 7.83
N PHE A 59 -9.14 -2.33 6.69
CA PHE A 59 -8.86 -0.99 6.17
C PHE A 59 -9.93 0.03 6.60
N HIS A 60 -10.30 -0.01 7.89
CA HIS A 60 -11.36 0.84 8.42
C HIS A 60 -10.83 2.25 8.71
N GLY A 61 -11.17 3.19 7.81
CA GLY A 61 -10.98 4.63 7.99
C GLY A 61 -12.31 5.34 8.19
N ARG A 62 -12.38 6.62 7.78
CA ARG A 62 -13.63 7.38 7.78
C ARG A 62 -14.70 6.69 6.95
N SER A 63 -15.90 6.62 7.49
CA SER A 63 -17.07 6.05 6.79
C SER A 63 -17.90 7.10 6.06
N ASP A 64 -17.79 8.37 6.46
CA ASP A 64 -18.57 9.50 5.94
C ASP A 64 -18.02 10.09 4.64
N VAL A 65 -16.80 9.72 4.26
CA VAL A 65 -16.15 10.18 3.03
C VAL A 65 -15.13 9.14 2.54
N TYR A 66 -15.01 8.99 1.25
CA TYR A 66 -13.92 8.25 0.61
C TYR A 66 -13.44 8.98 -0.63
N ALA A 67 -12.26 8.65 -1.11
CA ALA A 67 -11.74 9.18 -2.35
C ALA A 67 -11.87 8.16 -3.48
N LYS A 68 -11.93 8.65 -4.72
CA LYS A 68 -11.76 7.86 -5.93
C LYS A 68 -10.53 8.30 -6.71
N ARG A 69 -9.86 7.33 -7.29
CA ARG A 69 -8.79 7.61 -8.24
C ARG A 69 -9.40 8.19 -9.51
N ALA A 70 -8.76 9.22 -10.03
CA ALA A 70 -9.07 9.78 -11.35
C ALA A 70 -7.78 10.17 -12.05
N VAL A 71 -7.77 10.00 -13.37
CA VAL A 71 -6.68 10.45 -14.23
C VAL A 71 -7.03 11.84 -14.76
N MET A 72 -6.18 12.79 -14.50
CA MET A 72 -6.34 14.17 -14.96
C MET A 72 -5.96 14.29 -16.45
N LYS A 73 -6.35 15.41 -17.09
CA LYS A 73 -6.05 15.67 -18.51
C LYS A 73 -4.55 15.67 -18.85
N ASN A 74 -3.69 15.92 -17.88
CA ASN A 74 -2.22 15.85 -18.03
C ASN A 74 -1.63 14.45 -17.83
N GLY A 75 -2.48 13.41 -17.76
CA GLY A 75 -2.08 12.04 -17.55
C GLY A 75 -1.74 11.66 -16.10
N LYS A 76 -1.64 12.63 -15.19
CA LYS A 76 -1.37 12.33 -13.76
C LYS A 76 -2.61 11.78 -13.09
N ALA A 77 -2.44 10.74 -12.30
CA ALA A 77 -3.50 10.21 -11.45
C ALA A 77 -3.49 10.91 -10.09
N GLY A 78 -4.67 10.97 -9.47
CA GLY A 78 -4.84 11.51 -8.12
C GLY A 78 -6.10 10.93 -7.48
N TYR A 79 -6.19 11.09 -6.17
CA TYR A 79 -7.36 10.68 -5.38
C TYR A 79 -8.17 11.90 -5.00
N PHE A 80 -9.46 11.87 -5.27
CA PHE A 80 -10.35 13.00 -5.02
C PHE A 80 -11.55 12.54 -4.18
N PRO A 81 -11.93 13.31 -3.14
CA PRO A 81 -13.08 12.98 -2.34
C PRO A 81 -14.34 12.94 -3.20
N VAL A 82 -15.16 11.93 -3.00
CA VAL A 82 -16.41 11.76 -3.74
C VAL A 82 -17.47 12.68 -3.17
N CYS A 83 -18.10 13.46 -4.04
CA CYS A 83 -19.17 14.37 -3.69
C CYS A 83 -20.45 13.97 -4.43
N GLU A 84 -21.55 13.80 -3.70
CA GLU A 84 -22.86 13.43 -4.26
C GLU A 84 -23.43 14.49 -5.22
N ASN A 85 -23.03 15.75 -5.01
CA ASN A 85 -23.43 16.87 -5.85
C ASN A 85 -22.51 17.14 -7.05
N LEU A 86 -21.45 16.33 -7.23
CA LEU A 86 -20.49 16.57 -8.31
C LEU A 86 -21.17 16.52 -9.68
N TRP A 87 -20.95 17.59 -10.47
CA TRP A 87 -21.53 17.78 -11.81
C TRP A 87 -23.07 17.94 -11.85
N ARG A 88 -23.72 18.14 -10.71
CA ARG A 88 -25.17 18.39 -10.68
C ARG A 88 -25.45 19.85 -11.01
N TYR A 89 -26.15 20.09 -12.11
CA TYR A 89 -26.55 21.45 -12.55
C TYR A 89 -27.37 22.17 -11.49
N GLY A 90 -27.10 23.48 -11.33
CA GLY A 90 -27.77 24.32 -10.34
C GLY A 90 -27.35 24.07 -8.88
N VAL A 91 -26.48 23.08 -8.65
CA VAL A 91 -25.96 22.74 -7.30
C VAL A 91 -24.44 22.76 -7.28
N CYS A 92 -23.79 22.10 -8.23
CA CYS A 92 -22.34 22.05 -8.30
C CYS A 92 -21.81 23.22 -9.16
N PRO A 93 -21.07 24.17 -8.60
CA PRO A 93 -20.54 25.30 -9.39
C PRO A 93 -19.65 24.88 -10.56
N LYS A 94 -19.02 23.71 -10.48
CA LYS A 94 -18.20 23.16 -11.59
C LYS A 94 -19.07 22.75 -12.79
N ALA A 95 -20.30 22.29 -12.56
CA ALA A 95 -21.24 22.00 -13.63
C ALA A 95 -21.60 23.29 -14.41
N ASP A 96 -21.64 24.41 -13.71
CA ASP A 96 -21.89 25.74 -14.26
C ASP A 96 -20.58 26.44 -14.72
N ARG A 97 -19.51 25.66 -14.96
CA ARG A 97 -18.18 26.11 -15.42
C ARG A 97 -17.44 27.06 -14.50
N GLN A 98 -17.84 27.16 -13.24
CA GLN A 98 -17.16 28.00 -12.25
C GLN A 98 -15.91 27.32 -11.71
N LYS A 99 -14.84 28.10 -11.48
CA LYS A 99 -13.60 27.60 -10.87
C LYS A 99 -13.71 27.59 -9.34
N VAL A 100 -14.13 26.47 -8.77
CA VAL A 100 -14.27 26.30 -7.32
C VAL A 100 -13.44 25.11 -6.83
N LYS A 101 -12.78 25.29 -5.69
CA LYS A 101 -12.14 24.19 -4.97
C LYS A 101 -13.21 23.41 -4.18
N CYS A 102 -13.29 22.09 -4.36
CA CYS A 102 -14.28 21.27 -3.66
C CYS A 102 -14.15 21.37 -2.13
N ALA A 103 -12.94 21.57 -1.61
CA ALA A 103 -12.70 21.72 -0.18
C ALA A 103 -13.45 22.92 0.45
N SER A 104 -13.61 24.03 -0.30
CA SER A 104 -14.29 25.23 0.15
C SER A 104 -15.69 25.43 -0.47
N CYS A 105 -16.22 24.39 -1.17
CA CYS A 105 -17.53 24.50 -1.81
C CYS A 105 -18.65 24.47 -0.76
N PRO A 106 -19.57 25.44 -0.73
CA PRO A 106 -20.67 25.46 0.22
C PRO A 106 -21.70 24.34 -0.06
N ASN A 107 -21.78 23.88 -1.30
CA ASN A 107 -22.72 22.85 -1.74
C ASN A 107 -22.12 21.44 -1.75
N ARG A 108 -20.98 21.26 -1.09
CA ARG A 108 -20.37 19.93 -1.02
C ARG A 108 -21.21 18.99 -0.15
N SER A 109 -21.39 17.78 -0.63
CA SER A 109 -21.97 16.65 0.11
C SER A 109 -21.07 15.46 -0.10
N TRP A 110 -20.28 15.12 0.92
CA TRP A 110 -19.40 13.98 0.80
C TRP A 110 -20.17 12.68 0.76
N ALA A 111 -19.81 11.80 -0.15
CA ALA A 111 -20.44 10.50 -0.25
C ALA A 111 -19.83 9.55 0.79
N PRO A 112 -20.67 8.86 1.59
CA PRO A 112 -20.18 7.82 2.49
C PRO A 112 -19.64 6.63 1.70
N LEU A 113 -18.62 5.97 2.25
CA LEU A 113 -18.13 4.71 1.69
C LEU A 113 -19.22 3.66 1.78
N ASN A 114 -19.58 3.08 0.66
CA ASN A 114 -20.63 2.07 0.57
C ASN A 114 -20.13 0.77 -0.03
N GLN A 115 -20.91 -0.29 0.15
CA GLN A 115 -20.56 -1.64 -0.31
C GLN A 115 -20.31 -1.70 -1.82
N ARG A 116 -21.07 -0.93 -2.62
CA ARG A 116 -20.90 -0.91 -4.08
C ARG A 116 -19.52 -0.37 -4.49
N ALA A 117 -19.08 0.72 -3.86
CA ALA A 117 -17.76 1.30 -4.13
C ALA A 117 -16.64 0.33 -3.71
N LEU A 118 -16.83 -0.36 -2.58
CA LEU A 118 -15.90 -1.35 -2.07
C LEU A 118 -15.81 -2.58 -2.98
N MET A 119 -16.97 -3.08 -3.42
CA MET A 119 -17.01 -4.20 -4.37
C MET A 119 -16.34 -3.84 -5.70
N ALA A 120 -16.64 -2.67 -6.27
CA ALA A 120 -16.01 -2.22 -7.51
C ALA A 120 -14.48 -2.10 -7.39
N HIS A 121 -13.99 -1.65 -6.23
CA HIS A 121 -12.56 -1.60 -5.94
C HIS A 121 -11.92 -2.99 -5.93
N LEU A 122 -12.56 -3.96 -5.28
CA LEU A 122 -12.03 -5.31 -5.13
C LEU A 122 -12.11 -6.13 -6.43
N THR A 123 -13.12 -5.87 -7.27
CA THR A 123 -13.27 -6.56 -8.56
C THR A 123 -12.37 -5.99 -9.65
N GLY A 124 -12.00 -4.70 -9.56
CA GLY A 124 -11.09 -4.08 -10.51
C GLY A 124 -11.64 -4.07 -11.95
N GLU A 125 -12.93 -3.77 -12.13
CA GLU A 125 -13.62 -3.88 -13.43
C GLU A 125 -13.17 -2.85 -14.46
N LYS A 126 -12.62 -1.72 -14.01
CA LYS A 126 -12.26 -0.62 -14.89
C LYS A 126 -10.77 -0.59 -15.21
N SER A 127 -10.45 -0.69 -16.49
CA SER A 127 -9.07 -0.66 -16.98
C SER A 127 -8.34 0.66 -16.69
N ASP A 128 -9.08 1.79 -16.58
CA ASP A 128 -8.51 3.09 -16.20
C ASP A 128 -8.26 3.22 -14.69
N GLY A 129 -8.72 2.25 -13.88
CA GLY A 129 -8.60 2.22 -12.43
C GLY A 129 -9.43 3.30 -11.73
N SER A 130 -10.49 3.81 -12.35
CA SER A 130 -11.39 4.79 -11.72
C SER A 130 -12.34 4.17 -10.67
N ASP A 131 -12.29 2.86 -10.50
CA ASP A 131 -12.94 2.10 -9.43
C ASP A 131 -12.05 1.95 -8.18
N VAL A 132 -10.75 2.26 -8.29
CA VAL A 132 -9.87 2.28 -7.13
C VAL A 132 -10.29 3.39 -6.17
N ILE A 133 -10.47 3.01 -4.91
CA ILE A 133 -10.81 3.94 -3.84
C ILE A 133 -9.61 4.23 -2.95
N GLY A 134 -9.64 5.37 -2.29
CA GLY A 134 -8.75 5.73 -1.19
C GLY A 134 -9.57 5.99 0.06
N ILE A 135 -9.05 5.60 1.19
CA ILE A 135 -9.65 5.81 2.51
C ILE A 135 -8.90 6.86 3.29
N TYR A 136 -9.58 7.55 4.17
CA TYR A 136 -9.01 8.54 5.07
C TYR A 136 -8.78 7.90 6.43
N PRO A 137 -7.51 7.64 6.81
CA PRO A 137 -7.20 6.86 8.02
C PRO A 137 -7.46 7.61 9.33
N LEU A 138 -7.31 8.94 9.34
CA LEU A 138 -7.56 9.76 10.53
C LEU A 138 -9.06 9.91 10.78
N LEU A 139 -9.52 9.45 11.93
CA LEU A 139 -10.92 9.54 12.34
C LEU A 139 -11.24 10.90 12.98
N PRO A 140 -12.53 11.29 13.06
CA PRO A 140 -12.93 12.60 13.62
C PRO A 140 -12.58 12.82 15.09
N ASP A 141 -12.27 11.76 15.83
CA ASP A 141 -11.86 11.75 17.23
C ASP A 141 -10.32 11.71 17.42
N ASP A 142 -9.57 12.05 16.38
CA ASP A 142 -8.10 12.05 16.35
C ASP A 142 -7.47 10.66 16.50
N THR A 143 -8.23 9.59 16.23
CA THR A 143 -7.73 8.22 16.28
C THR A 143 -7.51 7.63 14.89
N CYS A 144 -6.81 6.50 14.82
CA CYS A 144 -6.69 5.67 13.61
C CYS A 144 -6.68 4.18 13.99
N ARG A 145 -7.01 3.32 13.00
CA ARG A 145 -7.02 1.86 13.17
C ARG A 145 -5.86 1.16 12.50
N PHE A 146 -5.12 1.87 11.70
CA PHE A 146 -3.92 1.37 11.04
C PHE A 146 -2.94 2.50 10.78
N LEU A 147 -1.71 2.11 10.58
CA LEU A 147 -0.63 2.94 10.10
C LEU A 147 -0.12 2.33 8.79
N VAL A 148 0.19 3.15 7.81
CA VAL A 148 0.81 2.69 6.56
C VAL A 148 2.02 3.55 6.22
N PHE A 149 3.11 2.90 5.86
CA PHE A 149 4.31 3.52 5.31
C PHE A 149 4.27 3.35 3.80
N ASP A 150 4.44 4.44 3.08
CA ASP A 150 4.48 4.50 1.63
C ASP A 150 5.95 4.61 1.19
N PHE A 151 6.40 3.63 0.42
CA PHE A 151 7.72 3.59 -0.19
C PHE A 151 7.53 3.67 -1.70
N ASP A 152 8.05 4.72 -2.33
CA ASP A 152 7.91 4.93 -3.77
C ASP A 152 9.25 5.35 -4.37
N ASP A 153 9.70 4.63 -5.40
CA ASP A 153 10.93 4.95 -6.12
C ASP A 153 10.63 5.95 -7.24
N HIS A 154 10.83 7.22 -6.96
CA HIS A 154 10.63 8.31 -7.91
C HIS A 154 11.76 8.44 -8.94
N GLU A 155 12.93 7.86 -8.68
CA GLU A 155 14.13 8.03 -9.51
C GLU A 155 14.33 6.91 -10.52
N ALA A 156 13.41 5.94 -10.59
CA ALA A 156 13.54 4.73 -11.41
C ALA A 156 14.91 4.04 -11.23
N SER A 157 15.37 4.00 -10.00
CA SER A 157 16.58 3.31 -9.57
C SER A 157 16.51 1.82 -9.92
N PRO A 158 17.62 1.08 -9.92
CA PRO A 158 17.57 -0.38 -10.07
C PRO A 158 16.55 -0.96 -9.10
N CYS A 159 15.70 -1.87 -9.56
CA CYS A 159 14.44 -2.36 -8.93
C CYS A 159 14.52 -2.83 -7.46
N THR A 160 15.66 -2.77 -6.80
CA THR A 160 15.91 -3.35 -5.48
C THR A 160 15.88 -2.34 -4.33
N VAL A 161 16.01 -1.03 -4.60
CA VAL A 161 16.21 -0.04 -3.53
C VAL A 161 15.02 0.06 -2.58
N TRP A 162 13.80 0.10 -3.11
CA TRP A 162 12.60 0.11 -2.26
C TRP A 162 12.41 -1.21 -1.50
N GLN A 163 12.86 -2.33 -2.05
CA GLN A 163 12.79 -3.65 -1.40
C GLN A 163 13.74 -3.70 -0.20
N GLU A 164 14.94 -3.15 -0.32
CA GLU A 164 15.90 -3.06 0.77
C GLU A 164 15.37 -2.20 1.91
N ASP A 165 14.78 -1.05 1.59
CA ASP A 165 14.16 -0.16 2.58
C ASP A 165 12.99 -0.85 3.30
N VAL A 166 12.09 -1.50 2.55
CA VAL A 166 10.96 -2.26 3.11
C VAL A 166 11.43 -3.42 3.98
N ASP A 167 12.46 -4.17 3.54
CA ASP A 167 12.98 -5.30 4.30
C ASP A 167 13.65 -4.84 5.60
N ALA A 168 14.33 -3.70 5.62
CA ALA A 168 14.86 -3.12 6.85
C ALA A 168 13.74 -2.80 7.85
N LEU A 169 12.65 -2.19 7.41
CA LEU A 169 11.50 -1.93 8.27
C LEU A 169 10.84 -3.22 8.76
N ARG A 170 10.66 -4.21 7.88
CA ARG A 170 10.11 -5.54 8.25
C ARG A 170 10.97 -6.25 9.30
N GLN A 171 12.28 -6.19 9.15
CA GLN A 171 13.20 -6.78 10.10
C GLN A 171 13.05 -6.18 11.50
N ILE A 172 12.97 -4.86 11.60
CA ILE A 172 12.72 -4.18 12.89
C ILE A 172 11.35 -4.55 13.47
N CYS A 173 10.31 -4.59 12.65
CA CYS A 173 9.00 -5.05 13.08
C CYS A 173 9.07 -6.47 13.66
N SER A 174 9.73 -7.40 12.95
CA SER A 174 9.90 -8.78 13.38
C SER A 174 10.69 -8.90 14.70
N GLN A 175 11.80 -8.18 14.83
CA GLN A 175 12.62 -8.18 16.05
C GLN A 175 11.87 -7.66 17.28
N ASN A 176 10.88 -6.79 17.08
CA ASN A 176 10.06 -6.24 18.16
C ASN A 176 8.67 -6.90 18.26
N SER A 177 8.45 -8.04 17.58
CA SER A 177 7.16 -8.77 17.57
C SER A 177 5.99 -7.89 17.11
N VAL A 178 6.23 -6.97 16.17
CA VAL A 178 5.21 -6.11 15.56
C VAL A 178 4.74 -6.74 14.26
N PRO A 179 3.48 -7.20 14.16
CA PRO A 179 2.93 -7.70 12.90
C PRO A 179 2.91 -6.59 11.84
N CYS A 180 3.49 -6.83 10.68
CA CYS A 180 3.42 -5.94 9.54
C CYS A 180 3.11 -6.71 8.25
N TYR A 181 2.45 -6.04 7.32
CA TYR A 181 2.01 -6.62 6.06
C TYR A 181 2.49 -5.74 4.91
N VAL A 182 3.08 -6.36 3.89
CA VAL A 182 3.61 -5.63 2.74
C VAL A 182 2.73 -5.85 1.53
N GLU A 183 2.36 -4.76 0.92
CA GLU A 183 1.67 -4.72 -0.36
C GLU A 183 2.56 -4.05 -1.39
N ARG A 184 2.74 -4.68 -2.54
CA ARG A 184 3.43 -4.02 -3.66
C ARG A 184 2.56 -2.91 -4.23
N SER A 185 3.12 -1.73 -4.43
CA SER A 185 2.39 -0.61 -5.03
C SER A 185 1.90 -0.94 -6.45
N ARG A 186 0.86 -0.28 -6.88
CA ARG A 186 0.28 -0.50 -8.21
C ARG A 186 1.25 -0.17 -9.36
N SER A 187 2.15 0.79 -9.17
CA SER A 187 3.19 1.12 -10.14
C SER A 187 4.20 -0.01 -10.31
N GLY A 188 4.33 -0.86 -9.30
CA GLY A 188 5.35 -1.89 -9.22
C GLY A 188 6.71 -1.40 -8.75
N SER A 189 6.88 -0.08 -8.58
CA SER A 189 8.14 0.58 -8.21
C SER A 189 8.14 1.03 -6.75
N GLY A 190 7.37 0.39 -5.88
CA GLY A 190 7.26 0.72 -4.47
C GLY A 190 6.39 -0.27 -3.71
N ALA A 191 6.13 0.03 -2.45
CA ALA A 191 5.31 -0.78 -1.57
C ALA A 191 4.64 0.03 -0.46
N HIS A 192 3.56 -0.51 0.06
CA HIS A 192 2.94 -0.06 1.29
C HIS A 192 3.24 -1.08 2.41
N VAL A 193 3.68 -0.60 3.57
CA VAL A 193 3.84 -1.45 4.76
C VAL A 193 2.77 -1.07 5.76
N TRP A 194 1.88 -2.02 6.06
CA TRP A 194 0.69 -1.83 6.88
C TRP A 194 0.89 -2.38 8.29
N LEU A 195 0.50 -1.60 9.29
CA LEU A 195 0.35 -2.01 10.69
C LEU A 195 -1.10 -1.80 11.10
N PHE A 196 -1.77 -2.85 11.51
CA PHE A 196 -3.17 -2.80 11.96
C PHE A 196 -3.25 -2.82 13.49
N PHE A 197 -4.18 -2.08 14.04
CA PHE A 197 -4.44 -2.01 15.47
C PHE A 197 -5.79 -2.67 15.79
N ASP A 198 -5.84 -3.46 16.85
CA ASP A 198 -7.06 -4.16 17.28
C ASP A 198 -8.17 -3.17 17.70
N ALA A 199 -7.80 -2.02 18.20
CA ALA A 199 -8.69 -0.92 18.57
C ALA A 199 -8.18 0.42 17.99
N PRO A 200 -9.05 1.43 17.87
CA PRO A 200 -8.59 2.77 17.53
C PRO A 200 -7.60 3.30 18.58
N ILE A 201 -6.49 3.86 18.11
CA ILE A 201 -5.50 4.51 18.98
C ILE A 201 -5.29 5.95 18.53
N PRO A 202 -4.85 6.86 19.44
CA PRO A 202 -4.52 8.23 19.04
C PRO A 202 -3.54 8.26 17.87
N ALA A 203 -3.85 9.04 16.84
CA ALA A 203 -3.00 9.14 15.65
C ALA A 203 -1.60 9.67 15.98
N GLU A 204 -1.48 10.57 16.95
CA GLU A 204 -0.19 11.03 17.48
C GLU A 204 0.65 9.85 17.99
N LEU A 205 0.06 8.95 18.77
CA LEU A 205 0.77 7.78 19.32
C LEU A 205 1.18 6.83 18.18
N ALA A 206 0.27 6.56 17.23
CA ALA A 206 0.57 5.73 16.07
C ALA A 206 1.75 6.30 15.26
N ARG A 207 1.74 7.60 14.99
CA ARG A 207 2.81 8.27 14.25
C ARG A 207 4.14 8.25 14.99
N ARG A 208 4.15 8.51 16.28
CA ARG A 208 5.36 8.43 17.11
C ARG A 208 5.94 7.01 17.11
N PHE A 209 5.08 6.01 17.23
CA PHE A 209 5.47 4.61 17.10
C PHE A 209 6.08 4.31 15.74
N GLY A 210 5.41 4.72 14.65
CA GLY A 210 5.91 4.54 13.29
C GLY A 210 7.24 5.23 13.04
N SER A 211 7.42 6.47 13.52
CA SER A 211 8.69 7.19 13.41
C SER A 211 9.82 6.47 14.16
N THR A 212 9.52 5.87 15.32
CA THR A 212 10.49 5.07 16.07
C THR A 212 10.91 3.82 15.28
N LEU A 213 9.98 3.14 14.62
CA LEU A 213 10.30 1.98 13.78
C LEU A 213 11.18 2.37 12.59
N LEU A 214 10.89 3.48 11.92
CA LEU A 214 11.71 3.99 10.82
C LEU A 214 13.13 4.32 11.30
N THR A 215 13.28 5.05 12.40
CA THR A 215 14.60 5.39 12.96
C THR A 215 15.41 4.13 13.26
N LYS A 216 14.80 3.16 13.98
CA LYS A 216 15.48 1.90 14.31
C LYS A 216 15.80 1.06 13.08
N GLY A 217 14.94 1.07 12.08
CA GLY A 217 15.16 0.37 10.81
C GLY A 217 16.36 0.94 10.06
N ALA A 218 16.43 2.26 9.92
CA ALA A 218 17.55 2.92 9.28
C ALA A 218 18.88 2.66 10.03
N GLU A 219 18.89 2.74 11.35
CA GLU A 219 20.05 2.43 12.19
C GLU A 219 20.53 0.98 12.00
N SER A 220 19.61 0.02 11.87
CA SER A 220 19.94 -1.40 11.75
C SER A 220 20.73 -1.75 10.48
N VAL A 221 20.54 -0.96 9.43
CA VAL A 221 21.23 -1.15 8.13
C VAL A 221 22.29 -0.06 7.85
N ASN A 222 22.67 0.70 8.89
CA ASN A 222 23.63 1.81 8.79
C ASN A 222 23.25 2.88 7.75
N LEU A 223 21.95 3.07 7.53
CA LEU A 223 21.44 4.14 6.68
C LEU A 223 21.16 5.37 7.54
N LYS A 224 21.42 6.53 6.96
CA LYS A 224 21.02 7.80 7.58
C LYS A 224 19.49 7.97 7.50
N ASP A 225 18.90 7.48 6.42
CA ASP A 225 17.49 7.60 6.10
C ASP A 225 17.09 6.56 5.06
N PHE A 226 15.80 6.27 4.95
CA PHE A 226 15.25 5.44 3.88
C PHE A 226 15.13 6.26 2.59
N LYS A 227 15.72 5.78 1.50
CA LYS A 227 15.78 6.52 0.22
C LYS A 227 14.43 6.62 -0.48
N THR A 228 13.62 5.59 -0.35
CA THR A 228 12.34 5.47 -1.05
C THR A 228 11.13 5.73 -0.15
N TYR A 229 11.35 6.04 1.13
CA TYR A 229 10.28 6.42 2.03
C TYR A 229 9.69 7.77 1.62
N ASP A 230 8.40 7.79 1.23
CA ASP A 230 7.67 9.00 0.85
C ASP A 230 6.90 9.59 2.03
N ARG A 231 6.06 8.77 2.66
CA ARG A 231 5.20 9.25 3.75
C ARG A 231 4.69 8.13 4.65
N MET A 232 4.08 8.56 5.76
CA MET A 232 3.33 7.72 6.67
C MET A 232 1.90 8.25 6.82
N LEU A 233 0.91 7.38 6.74
CA LEU A 233 -0.49 7.73 6.92
C LEU A 233 -1.08 7.07 8.17
N PRO A 234 -1.90 7.79 8.97
CA PRO A 234 -2.32 9.17 8.78
C PRO A 234 -1.14 10.15 8.80
N ALA A 235 -1.13 11.14 7.89
CA ALA A 235 -0.08 12.16 7.84
C ALA A 235 -0.24 13.21 8.95
N GLN A 236 -1.43 13.30 9.54
CA GLN A 236 -1.80 14.27 10.57
C GLN A 236 -2.08 13.56 11.89
N GLU A 237 -1.82 14.25 12.99
CA GLU A 237 -2.06 13.77 14.35
C GLU A 237 -3.44 14.16 14.87
N GLN A 238 -4.00 15.24 14.33
CA GLN A 238 -5.27 15.79 14.76
C GLN A 238 -6.19 16.08 13.57
N PHE A 239 -7.45 15.81 13.77
CA PHE A 239 -8.48 16.16 12.82
C PHE A 239 -8.72 17.67 12.85
N ALA A 240 -8.55 18.34 11.70
CA ALA A 240 -8.74 19.77 11.60
C ALA A 240 -10.22 20.13 11.83
N ARG A 241 -10.54 20.63 13.01
CA ARG A 241 -11.91 21.07 13.36
C ARG A 241 -12.37 22.17 12.41
N GLY A 242 -13.51 21.96 11.78
CA GLY A 242 -14.05 22.86 10.76
C GLY A 242 -13.67 22.51 9.32
N TRP A 243 -12.80 21.55 9.08
CA TRP A 243 -12.43 21.06 7.75
C TRP A 243 -12.90 19.62 7.59
N SER A 244 -13.80 19.39 6.67
CA SER A 244 -14.26 18.03 6.31
C SER A 244 -13.33 17.32 5.33
N TRP A 245 -12.22 17.94 4.92
CA TRP A 245 -11.30 17.42 3.92
C TRP A 245 -9.90 17.23 4.51
N GLN A 246 -9.38 16.03 4.34
CA GLN A 246 -7.98 15.68 4.58
C GLN A 246 -7.32 15.44 3.23
N PRO A 247 -6.18 16.06 2.93
CA PRO A 247 -5.50 15.88 1.65
C PRO A 247 -4.97 14.47 1.44
N ASP A 248 -4.66 13.77 2.53
CA ASP A 248 -3.97 12.49 2.48
C ASP A 248 -4.94 11.33 2.67
N CYS A 249 -5.09 10.53 1.64
CA CYS A 249 -5.80 9.26 1.72
C CYS A 249 -4.87 8.13 1.28
N ALA A 250 -4.91 7.03 2.02
CA ALA A 250 -4.26 5.80 1.60
C ALA A 250 -5.09 5.11 0.52
N ALA A 251 -4.44 4.61 -0.51
CA ALA A 251 -5.09 3.66 -1.40
C ALA A 251 -5.34 2.35 -0.64
N ALA A 252 -6.54 1.79 -0.78
CA ALA A 252 -6.80 0.49 -0.18
C ALA A 252 -6.10 -0.61 -0.99
N ALA A 253 -5.54 -1.59 -0.28
CA ALA A 253 -4.92 -2.77 -0.86
C ALA A 253 -5.85 -3.58 -1.76
N GLY A 254 -5.33 -4.31 -2.71
CA GLY A 254 -6.08 -5.28 -3.51
C GLY A 254 -6.83 -4.72 -4.72
N ALA A 255 -6.58 -3.49 -5.13
CA ALA A 255 -7.04 -3.03 -6.43
C ALA A 255 -6.37 -3.88 -7.51
N GLY A 256 -7.18 -4.72 -8.17
CA GLY A 256 -6.73 -5.73 -9.12
C GLY A 256 -5.55 -5.28 -9.96
N ALA A 257 -4.45 -5.98 -9.82
CA ALA A 257 -3.38 -5.92 -10.79
C ALA A 257 -4.01 -6.38 -12.11
N SER A 258 -4.36 -5.43 -12.97
CA SER A 258 -4.54 -5.76 -14.38
C SER A 258 -3.25 -6.48 -14.77
N ALA A 259 -3.36 -7.74 -15.17
CA ALA A 259 -2.29 -8.46 -15.79
C ALA A 259 -1.82 -7.61 -16.98
N GLY A 260 -0.85 -6.77 -16.72
CA GLY A 260 -0.13 -6.04 -17.76
C GLY A 260 0.82 -7.03 -18.40
N GLN A 261 0.71 -7.10 -19.66
CA GLN A 261 1.56 -7.83 -20.58
C GLN A 261 3.03 -7.61 -20.32
#